data_f8c87d7bbae0d1f8dba02d1fdcd674c6
#
_entry.id   f8c87d7bbae0d1f8dba02d1fdcd674c6
#
_cell.length_a   1.000
_cell.length_b   1.000
_cell.length_c   1.000
_cell.angle_alpha   90.00
_cell.angle_beta   90.00
_cell.angle_gamma   90.00
#
_symmetry.space_group_name_H-M   'P 1'
#
loop_
_entity.id
_entity.type
_entity.pdbx_description
1 polymer ?
#
loop_
_entity_poly.entity_id
_entity_poly.type
_entity_poly.pdbx_seq_one_letter_code
_entity_poly.pdbx_strand_id
1 'polypeptide(L)'
;LPTERGQFVNYLSASSLLGLAAFSSTFAHGDELGYEAYVDSPKRIKCLYGYVTAKTGNFEAAKAIFEDCVARWNDVYSLISLAQMYESGSGVERDLSKSAALLKQGAEQPDDISYVSLARYHWGVVLAEGRGVTADHTAARIWLQRAAAGGQEEADEYLLQLDERRTAAPTIK
;
A
#
# COMPACT_ATOMS: atom_id res chain seq x y z
N LEU A 1 53.83 29.99 79.68
CA LEU A 1 53.02 28.86 79.29
C LEU A 1 51.58 29.29 79.08
N PRO A 2 51.04 29.50 77.89
CA PRO A 2 49.58 29.45 77.73
C PRO A 2 49.13 28.51 76.66
N THR A 3 48.07 27.82 76.98
CA THR A 3 47.21 26.99 76.26
C THR A 3 46.47 27.70 75.13
N GLU A 4 46.63 27.31 73.91
CA GLU A 4 45.80 27.74 72.80
C GLU A 4 44.72 26.70 72.57
N ARG A 5 43.47 27.14 72.73
CA ARG A 5 42.28 26.35 72.44
C ARG A 5 41.98 26.34 70.92
N GLY A 6 42.08 25.27 70.28
CA GLY A 6 41.67 25.08 68.89
C GLY A 6 40.16 25.22 68.71
N GLN A 7 39.77 26.16 67.86
CA GLN A 7 38.40 26.26 67.39
C GLN A 7 38.12 25.17 66.32
N PHE A 8 37.17 24.30 66.61
CA PHE A 8 36.61 23.39 65.62
C PHE A 8 35.71 24.20 64.72
N VAL A 9 36.16 24.46 63.50
CA VAL A 9 35.32 24.98 62.44
C VAL A 9 34.59 23.80 61.82
N ASN A 10 33.26 23.72 62.04
CA ASN A 10 32.38 22.76 61.42
C ASN A 10 32.26 23.13 59.93
N TYR A 11 32.94 22.40 59.07
CA TYR A 11 32.65 22.36 57.63
C TYR A 11 31.39 21.52 57.40
N LEU A 12 30.26 22.25 57.22
CA LEU A 12 29.06 21.63 56.65
C LEU A 12 29.37 21.23 55.21
N SER A 13 29.50 19.94 55.04
CA SER A 13 29.60 19.30 53.75
C SER A 13 28.32 19.55 52.98
N ALA A 14 28.40 20.45 52.00
CA ALA A 14 27.36 20.56 50.98
C ALA A 14 27.43 19.32 50.09
N SER A 15 26.56 18.39 50.36
CA SER A 15 26.32 17.24 49.47
C SER A 15 25.73 17.74 48.15
N SER A 16 26.56 17.90 47.15
CA SER A 16 26.14 18.10 45.76
C SER A 16 25.40 16.88 45.32
N LEU A 17 24.07 16.95 45.32
CA LEU A 17 23.21 16.05 44.59
C LEU A 17 23.45 16.27 43.09
N LEU A 18 24.40 15.54 42.53
CA LEU A 18 24.49 15.35 41.10
C LEU A 18 23.23 14.60 40.66
N GLY A 19 22.24 15.36 40.20
CA GLY A 19 21.11 14.80 39.48
C GLY A 19 21.61 14.03 38.25
N LEU A 20 21.55 12.71 38.31
CA LEU A 20 21.60 11.90 37.13
C LEU A 20 20.33 12.23 36.30
N ALA A 21 20.48 13.18 35.38
CA ALA A 21 19.54 13.29 34.29
C ALA A 21 19.61 11.98 33.52
N ALA A 22 18.64 11.10 33.79
CA ALA A 22 18.38 9.97 32.94
C ALA A 22 18.04 10.51 31.56
N PHE A 23 19.02 10.54 30.66
CA PHE A 23 18.77 10.65 29.24
C PHE A 23 17.98 9.38 28.85
N SER A 24 16.66 9.45 28.99
CA SER A 24 15.78 8.54 28.29
C SER A 24 16.00 8.84 26.80
N SER A 25 16.97 8.16 26.21
CA SER A 25 17.06 8.02 24.78
C SER A 25 15.79 7.27 24.35
N THR A 26 14.73 8.00 24.11
CA THR A 26 13.68 7.53 23.24
C THR A 26 14.37 7.32 21.90
N PHE A 27 14.88 6.10 21.70
CA PHE A 27 15.08 5.62 20.34
C PHE A 27 13.67 5.63 19.71
N ALA A 28 13.31 6.76 19.11
CA ALA A 28 12.33 6.76 18.07
C ALA A 28 12.87 5.71 17.08
N HIS A 29 12.27 4.53 17.05
CA HIS A 29 12.34 3.66 15.90
C HIS A 29 11.63 4.42 14.77
N GLY A 30 12.32 5.45 14.26
CA GLY A 30 12.02 5.97 12.95
C GLY A 30 12.29 4.82 12.02
N ASP A 31 11.26 4.40 11.29
CA ASP A 31 11.42 3.46 10.20
C ASP A 31 12.61 3.96 9.37
N GLU A 32 13.70 3.19 9.33
CA GLU A 32 15.00 3.61 8.78
C GLU A 32 14.90 3.98 7.30
N LEU A 33 13.76 3.69 6.68
CA LEU A 33 13.43 4.03 5.29
C LEU A 33 12.57 5.30 5.15
N GLY A 34 11.98 5.81 6.24
CA GLY A 34 11.33 7.13 6.28
C GLY A 34 10.22 7.39 5.27
N TYR A 35 9.53 6.33 4.82
CA TYR A 35 8.49 6.46 3.78
C TYR A 35 7.27 7.26 4.22
N GLU A 36 7.01 7.37 5.53
CA GLU A 36 5.96 8.23 6.07
C GLU A 36 6.14 9.70 5.65
N ALA A 37 7.38 10.15 5.46
CA ALA A 37 7.67 11.51 4.98
C ALA A 37 7.11 11.78 3.57
N TYR A 38 6.81 10.73 2.81
CA TYR A 38 6.24 10.88 1.45
C TYR A 38 4.72 10.96 1.44
N VAL A 39 4.01 10.62 2.54
CA VAL A 39 2.54 10.69 2.60
C VAL A 39 2.04 12.08 2.18
N ASP A 40 2.66 13.14 2.68
CA ASP A 40 2.28 14.53 2.39
C ASP A 40 3.03 15.15 1.21
N SER A 41 3.89 14.40 0.53
CA SER A 41 4.66 14.92 -0.60
C SER A 41 3.75 15.38 -1.74
N PRO A 42 3.95 16.59 -2.30
CA PRO A 42 3.21 17.04 -3.48
C PRO A 42 3.71 16.41 -4.79
N LYS A 43 4.80 15.65 -4.77
CA LYS A 43 5.42 15.07 -5.96
C LYS A 43 4.82 13.70 -6.28
N ARG A 44 4.44 13.48 -7.55
CA ARG A 44 3.86 12.21 -8.01
C ARG A 44 4.76 10.98 -7.78
N ILE A 45 6.07 11.17 -7.67
CA ILE A 45 7.01 10.09 -7.36
C ILE A 45 6.64 9.32 -6.07
N LYS A 46 5.91 9.95 -5.14
CA LYS A 46 5.46 9.30 -3.92
C LYS A 46 4.61 8.05 -4.18
N CYS A 47 3.90 7.98 -5.32
CA CYS A 47 3.06 6.84 -5.64
C CYS A 47 3.87 5.54 -5.74
N LEU A 48 5.14 5.61 -6.18
CA LEU A 48 6.07 4.48 -6.15
C LEU A 48 6.46 4.10 -4.71
N TYR A 49 6.62 5.07 -3.83
CA TYR A 49 6.94 4.80 -2.44
C TYR A 49 5.80 4.11 -1.68
N GLY A 50 4.55 4.32 -2.08
CA GLY A 50 3.41 3.58 -1.55
C GLY A 50 3.60 2.07 -1.66
N TYR A 51 4.13 1.57 -2.79
CA TYR A 51 4.45 0.15 -2.97
C TYR A 51 5.50 -0.34 -1.97
N VAL A 52 6.61 0.39 -1.83
CA VAL A 52 7.68 0.00 -0.90
C VAL A 52 7.17 0.03 0.54
N THR A 53 6.39 1.06 0.90
CA THR A 53 5.76 1.20 2.21
C THR A 53 4.84 0.00 2.52
N ALA A 54 4.05 -0.45 1.53
CA ALA A 54 3.22 -1.67 1.68
C ALA A 54 4.08 -2.93 1.86
N LYS A 55 5.21 -3.04 1.15
CA LYS A 55 6.14 -4.18 1.26
C LYS A 55 6.85 -4.25 2.62
N THR A 56 7.06 -3.13 3.29
CA THR A 56 7.58 -3.09 4.67
C THR A 56 6.52 -3.39 5.74
N GLY A 57 5.25 -3.57 5.33
CA GLY A 57 4.15 -3.87 6.23
C GLY A 57 3.46 -2.61 6.82
N ASN A 58 3.90 -1.41 6.47
CA ASN A 58 3.25 -0.18 6.89
C ASN A 58 2.06 0.13 5.97
N PHE A 59 1.00 -0.68 6.11
CA PHE A 59 -0.19 -0.58 5.27
C PHE A 59 -0.99 0.71 5.47
N GLU A 60 -0.94 1.32 6.65
CA GLU A 60 -1.63 2.59 6.92
C GLU A 60 -1.02 3.72 6.09
N ALA A 61 0.29 3.90 6.15
CA ALA A 61 1.00 4.89 5.35
C ALA A 61 0.88 4.60 3.84
N ALA A 62 0.99 3.34 3.42
CA ALA A 62 0.82 2.94 2.02
C ALA A 62 -0.57 3.31 1.49
N LYS A 63 -1.62 3.01 2.26
CA LYS A 63 -3.00 3.38 1.94
C LYS A 63 -3.15 4.88 1.77
N ALA A 64 -2.64 5.68 2.72
CA ALA A 64 -2.72 7.14 2.65
C ALA A 64 -2.02 7.69 1.40
N ILE A 65 -0.84 7.14 1.04
CA ILE A 65 -0.13 7.51 -0.18
C ILE A 65 -0.96 7.18 -1.42
N PHE A 66 -1.48 5.96 -1.53
CA PHE A 66 -2.25 5.55 -2.71
C PHE A 66 -3.56 6.34 -2.84
N GLU A 67 -4.29 6.59 -1.73
CA GLU A 67 -5.51 7.39 -1.75
C GLU A 67 -5.25 8.82 -2.24
N ASP A 68 -4.18 9.45 -1.79
CA ASP A 68 -3.81 10.79 -2.28
C ASP A 68 -3.37 10.76 -3.75
N CYS A 69 -2.65 9.72 -4.19
CA CYS A 69 -2.28 9.55 -5.59
C CYS A 69 -3.50 9.35 -6.50
N VAL A 70 -4.49 8.61 -6.06
CA VAL A 70 -5.76 8.45 -6.78
C VAL A 70 -6.51 9.79 -6.83
N ALA A 71 -6.62 10.48 -5.69
CA ALA A 71 -7.36 11.75 -5.61
C ALA A 71 -6.76 12.85 -6.49
N ARG A 72 -5.43 12.96 -6.55
CA ARG A 72 -4.74 14.04 -7.29
C ARG A 72 -4.53 13.73 -8.76
N TRP A 73 -4.24 12.47 -9.10
CA TRP A 73 -3.76 12.12 -10.44
C TRP A 73 -4.51 10.96 -11.09
N ASN A 74 -5.51 10.41 -10.41
CA ASN A 74 -6.21 9.20 -10.84
C ASN A 74 -5.23 8.08 -11.23
N ASP A 75 -4.17 7.92 -10.41
CA ASP A 75 -3.01 7.09 -10.68
C ASP A 75 -3.38 5.61 -10.73
N VAL A 76 -3.24 4.99 -11.91
CA VAL A 76 -3.70 3.62 -12.15
C VAL A 76 -2.94 2.60 -11.30
N TYR A 77 -1.65 2.80 -11.08
CA TYR A 77 -0.88 1.91 -10.22
C TYR A 77 -1.40 1.94 -8.77
N SER A 78 -1.73 3.12 -8.28
CA SER A 78 -2.31 3.30 -6.95
C SER A 78 -3.72 2.71 -6.85
N LEU A 79 -4.54 2.80 -7.92
CA LEU A 79 -5.85 2.13 -8.00
C LEU A 79 -5.71 0.61 -7.88
N ILE A 80 -4.78 0.01 -8.62
CA ILE A 80 -4.50 -1.43 -8.55
C ILE A 80 -4.02 -1.82 -7.15
N SER A 81 -3.10 -1.05 -6.56
CA SER A 81 -2.54 -1.32 -5.25
C SER A 81 -3.60 -1.27 -4.13
N LEU A 82 -4.47 -0.25 -4.14
CA LEU A 82 -5.61 -0.16 -3.23
C LEU A 82 -6.59 -1.31 -3.43
N ALA A 83 -6.87 -1.69 -4.67
CA ALA A 83 -7.73 -2.82 -4.96
C ALA A 83 -7.19 -4.12 -4.35
N GLN A 84 -5.90 -4.38 -4.47
CA GLN A 84 -5.22 -5.52 -3.84
C GLN A 84 -5.30 -5.48 -2.31
N MET A 85 -5.16 -4.30 -1.70
CA MET A 85 -5.33 -4.13 -0.25
C MET A 85 -6.75 -4.50 0.20
N TYR A 86 -7.80 -4.04 -0.51
CA TYR A 86 -9.19 -4.39 -0.21
C TYR A 86 -9.51 -5.86 -0.52
N GLU A 87 -8.88 -6.46 -1.51
CA GLU A 87 -9.05 -7.88 -1.83
C GLU A 87 -8.45 -8.78 -0.75
N SER A 88 -7.25 -8.45 -0.27
CA SER A 88 -6.53 -9.23 0.74
C SER A 88 -6.93 -8.90 2.18
N GLY A 89 -7.46 -7.71 2.44
CA GLY A 89 -7.67 -7.19 3.80
C GLY A 89 -6.39 -6.65 4.44
N SER A 90 -5.37 -6.31 3.64
CA SER A 90 -4.09 -5.82 4.16
C SER A 90 -4.20 -4.35 4.58
N GLY A 91 -4.22 -4.09 5.90
CA GLY A 91 -4.35 -2.75 6.47
C GLY A 91 -5.74 -2.10 6.31
N VAL A 92 -6.70 -2.84 5.77
CA VAL A 92 -8.10 -2.43 5.59
C VAL A 92 -9.02 -3.62 5.83
N GLU A 93 -10.29 -3.37 6.12
CA GLU A 93 -11.29 -4.42 6.07
C GLU A 93 -11.44 -4.93 4.63
N ARG A 94 -11.51 -6.26 4.46
CA ARG A 94 -11.63 -6.89 3.15
C ARG A 94 -12.96 -6.51 2.50
N ASP A 95 -12.88 -5.94 1.29
CA ASP A 95 -14.06 -5.50 0.52
C ASP A 95 -13.83 -5.75 -0.97
N LEU A 96 -14.37 -6.86 -1.46
CA LEU A 96 -14.25 -7.25 -2.87
C LEU A 96 -15.00 -6.31 -3.81
N SER A 97 -16.10 -5.70 -3.36
CA SER A 97 -16.87 -4.76 -4.19
C SER A 97 -16.08 -3.47 -4.40
N LYS A 98 -15.42 -3.00 -3.35
CA LYS A 98 -14.54 -1.82 -3.43
C LYS A 98 -13.30 -2.11 -4.27
N SER A 99 -12.70 -3.30 -4.11
CA SER A 99 -11.60 -3.75 -4.97
C SER A 99 -12.00 -3.73 -6.45
N ALA A 100 -13.14 -4.33 -6.78
CA ALA A 100 -13.67 -4.36 -8.14
C ALA A 100 -13.93 -2.95 -8.72
N ALA A 101 -14.48 -2.03 -7.92
CA ALA A 101 -14.72 -0.65 -8.35
C ALA A 101 -13.42 0.10 -8.68
N LEU A 102 -12.37 -0.08 -7.87
CA LEU A 102 -11.05 0.53 -8.11
C LEU A 102 -10.39 -0.04 -9.39
N LEU A 103 -10.45 -1.34 -9.61
CA LEU A 103 -9.91 -1.98 -10.82
C LEU A 103 -10.66 -1.51 -12.07
N LYS A 104 -11.99 -1.42 -12.01
CA LYS A 104 -12.80 -0.84 -13.09
C LYS A 104 -12.38 0.59 -13.41
N GLN A 105 -12.25 1.44 -12.40
CA GLN A 105 -11.80 2.82 -12.56
C GLN A 105 -10.45 2.92 -13.26
N GLY A 106 -9.50 2.03 -12.91
CA GLY A 106 -8.19 1.95 -13.55
C GLY A 106 -8.28 1.47 -15.00
N ALA A 107 -9.11 0.44 -15.28
CA ALA A 107 -9.27 -0.14 -16.60
C ALA A 107 -9.93 0.81 -17.62
N GLU A 108 -10.78 1.72 -17.14
CA GLU A 108 -11.49 2.72 -17.96
C GLU A 108 -10.63 3.92 -18.35
N GLN A 109 -9.37 4.00 -17.87
CA GLN A 109 -8.45 5.07 -18.26
C GLN A 109 -8.04 4.97 -19.74
N PRO A 110 -7.60 6.11 -20.36
CA PRO A 110 -7.08 6.11 -21.72
C PRO A 110 -5.90 5.16 -21.94
N ASP A 111 -5.70 4.73 -23.19
CA ASP A 111 -4.71 3.71 -23.58
C ASP A 111 -3.26 4.15 -23.37
N ASP A 112 -2.99 5.44 -23.37
CA ASP A 112 -1.67 6.04 -23.20
C ASP A 112 -1.25 6.17 -21.72
N ILE A 113 -2.14 5.85 -20.79
CA ILE A 113 -1.85 5.92 -19.36
C ILE A 113 -1.10 4.67 -18.91
N SER A 114 0.00 4.89 -18.18
CA SER A 114 0.81 3.81 -17.62
C SER A 114 -0.04 2.86 -16.75
N TYR A 115 0.24 1.56 -16.83
CA TYR A 115 -0.43 0.48 -16.10
C TYR A 115 -1.90 0.23 -16.47
N VAL A 116 -2.48 0.93 -17.46
CA VAL A 116 -3.87 0.73 -17.86
C VAL A 116 -4.13 -0.70 -18.33
N SER A 117 -3.19 -1.29 -19.08
CA SER A 117 -3.32 -2.69 -19.55
C SER A 117 -3.33 -3.68 -18.40
N LEU A 118 -2.52 -3.44 -17.36
CA LEU A 118 -2.54 -4.25 -16.14
C LEU A 118 -3.87 -4.11 -15.37
N ALA A 119 -4.41 -2.90 -15.28
CA ALA A 119 -5.72 -2.69 -14.66
C ALA A 119 -6.84 -3.41 -15.44
N ARG A 120 -6.79 -3.37 -16.78
CA ARG A 120 -7.73 -4.10 -17.66
C ARG A 120 -7.64 -5.61 -17.48
N TYR A 121 -6.44 -6.14 -17.34
CA TYR A 121 -6.23 -7.54 -17.02
C TYR A 121 -6.92 -7.92 -15.70
N HIS A 122 -6.59 -7.22 -14.62
CA HIS A 122 -7.20 -7.49 -13.31
C HIS A 122 -8.73 -7.34 -13.33
N TRP A 123 -9.25 -6.29 -14.00
CA TRP A 123 -10.69 -6.11 -14.14
C TRP A 123 -11.34 -7.22 -14.95
N GLY A 124 -10.72 -7.68 -16.02
CA GLY A 124 -11.17 -8.82 -16.82
C GLY A 124 -11.24 -10.10 -15.98
N VAL A 125 -10.23 -10.37 -15.15
CA VAL A 125 -10.22 -11.52 -14.23
C VAL A 125 -11.34 -11.40 -13.18
N VAL A 126 -11.53 -10.22 -12.61
CA VAL A 126 -12.62 -9.95 -11.64
C VAL A 126 -13.99 -10.26 -12.24
N LEU A 127 -14.23 -9.82 -13.48
CA LEU A 127 -15.46 -10.11 -14.19
C LEU A 127 -15.64 -11.61 -14.52
N ALA A 128 -14.57 -12.28 -14.90
CA ALA A 128 -14.61 -13.71 -15.19
C ALA A 128 -14.95 -14.56 -13.97
N GLU A 129 -14.44 -14.17 -12.80
CA GLU A 129 -14.60 -14.92 -11.56
C GLU A 129 -15.76 -14.44 -10.68
N GLY A 130 -16.34 -13.29 -10.99
CA GLY A 130 -17.42 -12.70 -10.19
C GLY A 130 -16.95 -12.21 -8.81
N ARG A 131 -15.70 -11.73 -8.69
CA ARG A 131 -15.15 -11.25 -7.42
C ARG A 131 -15.65 -9.85 -7.08
N GLY A 132 -16.60 -9.76 -6.17
CA GLY A 132 -17.21 -8.48 -5.75
C GLY A 132 -18.20 -7.89 -6.76
N VAL A 133 -18.42 -8.54 -7.88
CA VAL A 133 -19.41 -8.22 -8.92
C VAL A 133 -20.05 -9.50 -9.45
N THR A 134 -21.17 -9.38 -10.15
CA THR A 134 -21.72 -10.53 -10.89
C THR A 134 -20.77 -10.93 -12.02
N ALA A 135 -20.50 -12.23 -12.16
CA ALA A 135 -19.65 -12.75 -13.23
C ALA A 135 -20.24 -12.41 -14.61
N ASP A 136 -19.38 -11.92 -15.50
CA ASP A 136 -19.71 -11.64 -16.90
C ASP A 136 -18.52 -12.04 -17.79
N HIS A 137 -18.60 -13.28 -18.31
CA HIS A 137 -17.54 -13.83 -19.16
C HIS A 137 -17.42 -13.13 -20.51
N THR A 138 -18.50 -12.49 -21.00
CA THR A 138 -18.47 -11.74 -22.25
C THR A 138 -17.71 -10.44 -22.07
N ALA A 139 -18.04 -9.68 -21.04
CA ALA A 139 -17.31 -8.46 -20.71
C ALA A 139 -15.86 -8.77 -20.29
N ALA A 140 -15.63 -9.84 -19.52
CA ALA A 140 -14.28 -10.29 -19.14
C ALA A 140 -13.37 -10.46 -20.36
N ARG A 141 -13.86 -11.18 -21.38
CA ARG A 141 -13.12 -11.41 -22.63
C ARG A 141 -12.75 -10.11 -23.33
N ILE A 142 -13.67 -9.15 -23.40
CA ILE A 142 -13.40 -7.86 -24.04
C ILE A 142 -12.27 -7.11 -23.31
N TRP A 143 -12.31 -7.10 -21.98
CA TRP A 143 -11.28 -6.41 -21.18
C TRP A 143 -9.93 -7.12 -21.24
N LEU A 144 -9.91 -8.46 -21.23
CA LEU A 144 -8.68 -9.25 -21.41
C LEU A 144 -8.07 -9.05 -22.79
N GLN A 145 -8.87 -9.01 -23.87
CA GLN A 145 -8.36 -8.70 -25.20
C GLN A 145 -7.74 -7.29 -25.29
N ARG A 146 -8.37 -6.30 -24.62
CA ARG A 146 -7.79 -4.94 -24.55
C ARG A 146 -6.50 -4.92 -23.74
N ALA A 147 -6.39 -5.72 -22.69
CA ALA A 147 -5.17 -5.86 -21.89
C ALA A 147 -4.04 -6.49 -22.73
N ALA A 148 -4.32 -7.58 -23.43
CA ALA A 148 -3.38 -8.25 -24.31
C ALA A 148 -2.89 -7.33 -25.45
N ALA A 149 -3.81 -6.63 -26.10
CA ALA A 149 -3.47 -5.64 -27.13
C ALA A 149 -2.59 -4.50 -26.59
N GLY A 150 -2.66 -4.20 -25.29
CA GLY A 150 -1.79 -3.27 -24.60
C GLY A 150 -0.48 -3.87 -24.04
N GLY A 151 -0.17 -5.12 -24.40
CA GLY A 151 1.08 -5.80 -24.05
C GLY A 151 1.08 -6.52 -22.71
N GLN A 152 -0.10 -6.85 -22.16
CA GLN A 152 -0.21 -7.66 -20.94
C GLN A 152 -0.30 -9.14 -21.32
N GLU A 153 0.84 -9.84 -21.30
CA GLU A 153 0.96 -11.25 -21.74
C GLU A 153 0.07 -12.21 -20.95
N GLU A 154 -0.10 -12.00 -19.64
CA GLU A 154 -0.95 -12.84 -18.80
C GLU A 154 -2.42 -12.80 -19.21
N ALA A 155 -2.83 -11.77 -19.97
CA ALA A 155 -4.19 -11.70 -20.49
C ALA A 155 -4.43 -12.70 -21.62
N ASP A 156 -3.43 -12.96 -22.47
CA ASP A 156 -3.50 -13.98 -23.51
C ASP A 156 -3.61 -15.39 -22.90
N GLU A 157 -2.81 -15.67 -21.88
CA GLU A 157 -2.86 -16.93 -21.15
C GLU A 157 -4.25 -17.16 -20.50
N TYR A 158 -4.77 -16.11 -19.87
CA TYR A 158 -6.09 -16.22 -19.24
C TYR A 158 -7.23 -16.41 -20.25
N LEU A 159 -7.14 -15.76 -21.42
CA LEU A 159 -8.09 -15.96 -22.53
C LEU A 159 -8.10 -17.41 -23.00
N LEU A 160 -6.95 -18.05 -23.16
CA LEU A 160 -6.84 -19.47 -23.50
C LEU A 160 -7.54 -20.35 -22.46
N GLN A 161 -7.31 -20.10 -21.17
CA GLN A 161 -7.97 -20.83 -20.09
C GLN A 161 -9.50 -20.65 -20.10
N LEU A 162 -10.01 -19.47 -20.44
CA LEU A 162 -11.45 -19.23 -20.57
C LEU A 162 -12.05 -20.03 -21.74
N ASP A 163 -11.32 -20.17 -22.85
CA ASP A 163 -11.77 -20.97 -24.01
C ASP A 163 -11.79 -22.47 -23.70
N GLU A 164 -10.78 -22.97 -23.02
CA GLU A 164 -10.71 -24.36 -22.56
C GLU A 164 -11.88 -24.72 -21.63
N ARG A 165 -12.16 -23.85 -20.63
CA ARG A 165 -13.29 -24.07 -19.72
C ARG A 165 -14.64 -24.08 -20.45
N ARG A 166 -14.81 -23.24 -21.47
CA ARG A 166 -16.01 -23.19 -22.28
C ARG A 166 -16.22 -24.47 -23.11
N THR A 167 -15.13 -25.02 -23.66
CA THR A 167 -15.19 -26.25 -24.48
C THR A 167 -15.34 -27.51 -23.62
N ALA A 168 -14.81 -27.47 -22.38
CA ALA A 168 -14.92 -28.58 -21.42
C ALA A 168 -16.29 -28.66 -20.73
N ALA A 169 -17.09 -27.59 -20.75
CA ALA A 169 -18.44 -27.61 -20.18
C ALA A 169 -19.34 -28.57 -20.96
N PRO A 170 -19.99 -29.57 -20.30
CA PRO A 170 -20.86 -30.50 -20.97
C PRO A 170 -22.03 -29.78 -21.63
N THR A 171 -22.26 -30.03 -22.93
CA THR A 171 -23.45 -29.55 -23.64
C THR A 171 -24.67 -30.23 -23.02
N ILE A 172 -25.35 -29.53 -22.11
CA ILE A 172 -26.64 -30.01 -21.60
C ILE A 172 -27.62 -29.94 -22.77
N LYS A 173 -27.97 -31.11 -23.30
CA LYS A 173 -29.05 -31.27 -24.29
C LYS A 173 -30.38 -31.30 -23.59
#